data_66e70dc184947594931ea422a9276a76
#
_entry.id   66e70dc184947594931ea422a9276a76
#
_cell.length_a   1.000
_cell.length_b   1.000
_cell.length_c   1.000
_cell.angle_alpha   90.00
_cell.angle_beta   90.00
_cell.angle_gamma   90.00
#
_symmetry.space_group_name_H-M   'P 1'
#
loop_
_entity.id
_entity.type
_entity.pdbx_description
1 polymer ?
#
loop_
_entity_poly.entity_id
_entity_poly.type
_entity_poly.pdbx_seq_one_letter_code
_entity_poly.pdbx_strand_id
1 'polypeptide(L)'
;MFDIDVQVWQVRTSYESKPYRRMLMDLYGGRCYSSPTMDTKAGRAMNEKFPGTTGSLGMAISEAVEVALEDEKTHYTLGSVLNHVMLHQTIIGEETLLQLKKFGEDQADYVFGCAGGGANLAGRSFPCRRGRHAGHCPATVGAGQ
;
A
#
# COMPACT_ATOMS: atom_id res chain seq x y z
N MET A 1 9.70 14.49 -12.81
CA MET A 1 9.50 15.63 -11.91
C MET A 1 10.66 15.80 -10.95
N PHE A 2 11.09 14.72 -10.26
CA PHE A 2 12.18 14.78 -9.29
C PHE A 2 13.48 14.11 -9.77
N ASP A 3 13.49 13.62 -11.00
CA ASP A 3 14.61 12.91 -11.62
C ASP A 3 15.12 11.74 -10.74
N ILE A 4 14.17 10.97 -10.23
CA ILE A 4 14.42 9.83 -9.37
C ILE A 4 14.15 8.56 -10.17
N ASP A 5 15.12 7.65 -10.25
CA ASP A 5 14.94 6.32 -10.80
C ASP A 5 14.12 5.46 -9.82
N VAL A 6 13.04 4.87 -10.30
CA VAL A 6 12.10 4.11 -9.47
C VAL A 6 12.01 2.67 -9.94
N GLN A 7 12.22 1.74 -9.01
CA GLN A 7 12.07 0.31 -9.22
C GLN A 7 11.00 -0.24 -8.28
N VAL A 8 10.08 -1.04 -8.82
CA VAL A 8 8.94 -1.58 -8.08
C VAL A 8 8.94 -3.10 -8.18
N TRP A 9 8.94 -3.78 -7.05
CA TRP A 9 8.70 -5.22 -6.97
C TRP A 9 7.24 -5.46 -6.62
N GLN A 10 6.50 -5.99 -7.57
CA GLN A 10 5.09 -6.29 -7.41
C GLN A 10 4.88 -7.80 -7.30
N VAL A 11 4.05 -8.24 -6.37
CA VAL A 11 3.68 -9.66 -6.25
C VAL A 11 3.15 -10.18 -7.58
N ARG A 12 3.62 -11.34 -8.04
CA ARG A 12 3.33 -11.92 -9.36
C ARG A 12 1.83 -11.96 -9.66
N THR A 13 1.01 -12.41 -8.72
CA THR A 13 -0.44 -12.42 -8.87
C THR A 13 -1.01 -11.04 -9.21
N SER A 14 -0.52 -9.99 -8.53
CA SER A 14 -0.96 -8.61 -8.78
C SER A 14 -0.39 -8.05 -10.08
N TYR A 15 0.84 -8.41 -10.42
CA TYR A 15 1.50 -8.01 -11.66
C TYR A 15 0.74 -8.53 -12.89
N GLU A 16 0.28 -9.77 -12.83
CA GLU A 16 -0.47 -10.41 -13.92
C GLU A 16 -1.93 -9.98 -13.98
N SER A 17 -2.62 -9.92 -12.83
CA SER A 17 -4.06 -9.62 -12.76
C SER A 17 -4.37 -8.12 -12.93
N LYS A 18 -3.40 -7.23 -12.76
CA LYS A 18 -3.59 -5.78 -12.79
C LYS A 18 -2.59 -5.08 -13.71
N PRO A 19 -2.61 -5.37 -15.02
CA PRO A 19 -1.60 -4.90 -15.97
C PRO A 19 -1.56 -3.38 -16.12
N TYR A 20 -2.67 -2.69 -15.93
CA TYR A 20 -2.74 -1.23 -16.04
C TYR A 20 -1.87 -0.48 -15.03
N ARG A 21 -1.61 -1.06 -13.85
CA ARG A 21 -0.68 -0.47 -12.87
C ARG A 21 0.74 -0.44 -13.40
N ARG A 22 1.21 -1.55 -13.99
CA ARG A 22 2.52 -1.62 -14.62
C ARG A 22 2.63 -0.65 -15.78
N MET A 23 1.64 -0.62 -16.67
CA MET A 23 1.61 0.30 -17.81
C MET A 23 1.72 1.77 -17.34
N LEU A 24 1.08 2.12 -16.24
CA LEU A 24 1.17 3.46 -15.67
C LEU A 24 2.57 3.75 -15.09
N MET A 25 3.18 2.79 -14.41
CA MET A 25 4.55 2.90 -13.91
C MET A 25 5.55 3.09 -15.07
N ASP A 26 5.44 2.26 -16.10
CA ASP A 26 6.27 2.34 -17.31
C ASP A 26 6.09 3.71 -18.01
N LEU A 27 4.86 4.21 -18.11
CA LEU A 27 4.57 5.52 -18.69
C LEU A 27 5.28 6.67 -17.95
N TYR A 28 5.42 6.55 -16.64
CA TYR A 28 6.14 7.54 -15.82
C TYR A 28 7.64 7.24 -15.69
N GLY A 29 8.16 6.27 -16.43
CA GLY A 29 9.58 5.93 -16.45
C GLY A 29 10.05 5.03 -15.31
N GLY A 30 9.13 4.49 -14.49
CA GLY A 30 9.45 3.50 -13.49
C GLY A 30 9.62 2.10 -14.09
N ARG A 31 10.37 1.25 -13.42
CA ARG A 31 10.53 -0.17 -13.81
C ARG A 31 9.79 -1.06 -12.83
N CYS A 32 8.93 -1.95 -13.33
CA CYS A 32 8.14 -2.85 -12.51
C CYS A 32 8.53 -4.31 -12.75
N TYR A 33 8.87 -5.01 -11.67
CA TYR A 33 9.30 -6.41 -11.67
C TYR A 33 8.26 -7.32 -11.05
N SER A 34 8.11 -8.53 -11.63
CA SER A 34 7.22 -9.57 -11.11
C SER A 34 7.95 -10.40 -10.06
N SER A 35 7.66 -10.19 -8.78
CA SER A 35 8.27 -10.92 -7.66
C SER A 35 7.60 -12.28 -7.42
N PRO A 36 8.37 -13.35 -7.16
CA PRO A 36 9.83 -13.41 -7.06
C PRO A 36 10.52 -13.41 -8.41
N THR A 37 11.60 -12.60 -8.54
CA THR A 37 12.41 -12.49 -9.76
C THR A 37 13.57 -13.50 -9.74
N MET A 38 14.28 -13.60 -10.86
CA MET A 38 15.56 -14.31 -10.93
C MET A 38 16.76 -13.37 -10.81
N ASP A 39 16.53 -12.06 -10.67
CA ASP A 39 17.58 -11.05 -10.65
C ASP A 39 18.20 -10.89 -9.24
N THR A 40 17.40 -11.07 -8.20
CA THR A 40 17.83 -10.97 -6.81
C THR A 40 18.18 -12.34 -6.20
N LYS A 41 19.00 -12.35 -5.16
CA LYS A 41 19.34 -13.59 -4.41
C LYS A 41 18.09 -14.10 -3.69
N ALA A 42 17.33 -13.18 -3.05
CA ALA A 42 16.09 -13.52 -2.37
C ALA A 42 15.07 -14.13 -3.32
N GLY A 43 14.90 -13.54 -4.51
CA GLY A 43 13.97 -14.04 -5.52
C GLY A 43 14.36 -15.43 -6.05
N ARG A 44 15.66 -15.65 -6.35
CA ARG A 44 16.17 -16.97 -6.76
C ARG A 44 15.92 -18.04 -5.69
N ALA A 45 16.29 -17.75 -4.45
CA ALA A 45 16.10 -18.70 -3.33
C ALA A 45 14.62 -19.05 -3.13
N MET A 46 13.72 -18.09 -3.33
CA MET A 46 12.27 -18.35 -3.24
C MET A 46 11.74 -19.17 -4.39
N ASN A 47 12.20 -18.92 -5.63
CA ASN A 47 11.81 -19.73 -6.79
C ASN A 47 12.33 -21.17 -6.71
N GLU A 48 13.53 -21.37 -6.14
CA GLU A 48 14.08 -22.70 -5.90
C GLU A 48 13.30 -23.45 -4.82
N LYS A 49 12.98 -22.77 -3.72
CA LYS A 49 12.28 -23.38 -2.59
C LYS A 49 10.79 -23.65 -2.89
N PHE A 50 10.17 -22.81 -3.68
CA PHE A 50 8.76 -22.87 -4.04
C PHE A 50 8.57 -22.70 -5.55
N PRO A 51 8.88 -23.72 -6.36
CA PRO A 51 8.71 -23.64 -7.80
C PRO A 51 7.26 -23.34 -8.19
N GLY A 52 7.08 -22.37 -9.09
CA GLY A 52 5.74 -21.97 -9.55
C GLY A 52 4.94 -21.10 -8.56
N THR A 53 5.56 -20.60 -7.50
CA THR A 53 4.89 -19.69 -6.55
C THR A 53 4.34 -18.44 -7.23
N THR A 54 3.16 -18.02 -6.81
CA THR A 54 2.54 -16.76 -7.22
C THR A 54 3.11 -15.53 -6.50
N GLY A 55 4.05 -15.76 -5.58
CA GLY A 55 4.68 -14.73 -4.79
C GLY A 55 3.86 -14.33 -3.56
N SER A 56 4.50 -13.55 -2.71
CA SER A 56 3.86 -12.93 -1.54
C SER A 56 4.43 -11.52 -1.33
N LEU A 57 3.73 -10.71 -0.55
CA LEU A 57 4.21 -9.37 -0.20
C LEU A 57 5.58 -9.42 0.49
N GLY A 58 5.80 -10.40 1.39
CA GLY A 58 7.08 -10.57 2.06
C GLY A 58 8.23 -10.89 1.10
N MET A 59 7.97 -11.68 0.05
CA MET A 59 8.98 -11.96 -0.99
C MET A 59 9.36 -10.70 -1.76
N ALA A 60 8.37 -9.92 -2.21
CA ALA A 60 8.60 -8.66 -2.91
C ALA A 60 9.34 -7.63 -2.05
N ILE A 61 9.01 -7.56 -0.76
CA ILE A 61 9.72 -6.71 0.21
C ILE A 61 11.19 -7.15 0.33
N SER A 62 11.45 -8.46 0.45
CA SER A 62 12.82 -8.98 0.59
C SER A 62 13.69 -8.63 -0.60
N GLU A 63 13.16 -8.73 -1.83
CA GLU A 63 13.88 -8.34 -3.04
C GLU A 63 14.15 -6.84 -3.09
N ALA A 64 13.15 -6.01 -2.80
CA ALA A 64 13.30 -4.56 -2.80
C ALA A 64 14.30 -4.08 -1.74
N VAL A 65 14.30 -4.68 -0.55
CA VAL A 65 15.26 -4.38 0.51
C VAL A 65 16.67 -4.84 0.13
N GLU A 66 16.83 -6.02 -0.49
CA GLU A 66 18.14 -6.50 -0.97
C GLU A 66 18.76 -5.46 -1.92
N VAL A 67 18.01 -5.03 -2.93
CA VAL A 67 18.52 -4.03 -3.89
C VAL A 67 18.81 -2.68 -3.24
N ALA A 68 17.98 -2.25 -2.29
CA ALA A 68 18.21 -1.00 -1.58
C ALA A 68 19.47 -1.04 -0.68
N LEU A 69 19.85 -2.22 -0.19
CA LEU A 69 21.06 -2.39 0.64
C LEU A 69 22.37 -2.49 -0.19
N GLU A 70 22.26 -2.78 -1.49
CA GLU A 70 23.42 -2.88 -2.38
C GLU A 70 23.98 -1.51 -2.83
N ASP A 71 23.19 -0.43 -2.69
CA ASP A 71 23.57 0.92 -3.09
C ASP A 71 23.17 1.96 -2.02
N GLU A 72 24.13 2.66 -1.45
CA GLU A 72 23.93 3.68 -0.41
C GLU A 72 23.03 4.85 -0.86
N LYS A 73 22.88 5.07 -2.15
CA LYS A 73 22.02 6.13 -2.73
C LYS A 73 20.59 5.68 -2.94
N THR A 74 20.34 4.38 -2.82
CA THR A 74 19.01 3.80 -3.02
C THR A 74 18.27 3.73 -1.69
N HIS A 75 17.03 4.19 -1.69
CA HIS A 75 16.16 4.20 -0.52
C HIS A 75 14.95 3.30 -0.74
N TYR A 76 14.72 2.41 0.22
CA TYR A 76 13.53 1.59 0.25
C TYR A 76 12.32 2.38 0.72
N THR A 77 11.21 2.21 0.02
CA THR A 77 9.91 2.73 0.47
C THR A 77 8.81 1.69 0.29
N LEU A 78 7.89 1.67 1.23
CA LEU A 78 6.70 0.82 1.20
C LEU A 78 5.47 1.71 1.41
N GLY A 79 4.52 1.64 0.47
CA GLY A 79 3.28 2.40 0.58
C GLY A 79 2.32 1.79 1.59
N SER A 80 1.50 2.37 2.31
CA SER A 80 0.33 1.93 3.09
C SER A 80 0.55 1.11 4.37
N VAL A 81 1.79 0.74 4.74
CA VAL A 81 2.08 -0.04 5.96
C VAL A 81 2.73 0.82 7.05
N LEU A 82 3.41 1.88 6.67
CA LEU A 82 4.18 2.73 7.57
C LEU A 82 3.31 3.83 8.19
N ASN A 83 3.62 4.21 9.42
CA ASN A 83 2.85 5.20 10.17
C ASN A 83 2.75 6.56 9.48
N HIS A 84 3.81 7.01 8.81
CA HIS A 84 3.77 8.28 8.07
C HIS A 84 2.78 8.23 6.89
N VAL A 85 2.65 7.09 6.21
CA VAL A 85 1.66 6.92 5.13
C VAL A 85 0.26 6.96 5.70
N MET A 86 0.03 6.27 6.82
CA MET A 86 -1.25 6.29 7.53
C MET A 86 -1.62 7.72 7.96
N LEU A 87 -0.66 8.47 8.49
CA LEU A 87 -0.85 9.86 8.90
C LEU A 87 -1.26 10.75 7.71
N HIS A 88 -0.59 10.63 6.58
CA HIS A 88 -0.97 11.38 5.37
C HIS A 88 -2.38 11.01 4.87
N GLN A 89 -2.78 9.77 5.00
CA GLN A 89 -4.11 9.31 4.56
C GLN A 89 -5.25 9.76 5.48
N THR A 90 -4.97 10.29 6.67
CA THR A 90 -6.00 10.87 7.54
C THR A 90 -6.72 12.06 6.91
N ILE A 91 -6.14 12.71 5.93
CA ILE A 91 -6.79 13.77 5.15
C ILE A 91 -8.12 13.32 4.54
N ILE A 92 -8.22 12.05 4.13
CA ILE A 92 -9.46 11.49 3.58
C ILE A 92 -10.58 11.52 4.61
N GLY A 93 -10.29 11.13 5.85
CA GLY A 93 -11.29 11.17 6.94
C GLY A 93 -11.62 12.60 7.37
N GLU A 94 -10.64 13.50 7.40
CA GLU A 94 -10.87 14.91 7.72
C GLU A 94 -11.76 15.59 6.69
N GLU A 95 -11.49 15.40 5.41
CA GLU A 95 -12.35 15.92 4.34
C GLU A 95 -13.73 15.28 4.34
N THR A 96 -13.85 13.99 4.67
CA THR A 96 -15.13 13.30 4.81
C THR A 96 -16.01 14.00 5.85
N LEU A 97 -15.46 14.37 7.01
CA LEU A 97 -16.21 15.08 8.04
C LEU A 97 -16.71 16.46 7.56
N LEU A 98 -15.90 17.17 6.78
CA LEU A 98 -16.30 18.44 6.19
C LEU A 98 -17.39 18.26 5.13
N GLN A 99 -17.31 17.18 4.35
CA GLN A 99 -18.30 16.86 3.32
C GLN A 99 -19.64 16.43 3.94
N LEU A 100 -19.64 15.61 4.99
CA LEU A 100 -20.86 15.24 5.71
C LEU A 100 -21.62 16.47 6.19
N LYS A 101 -20.95 17.46 6.77
CA LYS A 101 -21.58 18.72 7.18
C LYS A 101 -22.27 19.45 6.04
N LYS A 102 -21.72 19.41 4.83
CA LYS A 102 -22.34 20.00 3.65
C LYS A 102 -23.62 19.27 3.22
N PHE A 103 -23.74 18.00 3.56
CA PHE A 103 -24.94 17.21 3.35
C PHE A 103 -25.96 17.29 4.50
N GLY A 104 -25.64 18.06 5.53
CA GLY A 104 -26.49 18.19 6.73
C GLY A 104 -26.35 17.03 7.71
N GLU A 105 -25.30 16.23 7.56
CA GLU A 105 -24.99 15.10 8.44
C GLU A 105 -23.86 15.45 9.38
N ASP A 106 -24.03 15.17 10.67
CA ASP A 106 -23.00 15.41 11.66
C ASP A 106 -21.95 14.31 11.73
N GLN A 107 -22.35 13.09 11.34
CA GLN A 107 -21.49 11.90 11.48
C GLN A 107 -21.93 10.75 10.57
N ALA A 108 -21.02 9.82 10.33
CA ALA A 108 -21.33 8.53 9.73
C ALA A 108 -21.62 7.48 10.82
N ASP A 109 -22.63 6.63 10.61
CA ASP A 109 -22.91 5.49 11.48
C ASP A 109 -21.91 4.36 11.25
N TYR A 110 -21.48 4.16 10.01
CA TYR A 110 -20.56 3.10 9.61
C TYR A 110 -19.46 3.65 8.72
N VAL A 111 -18.24 3.16 8.95
CA VAL A 111 -17.08 3.43 8.09
C VAL A 111 -16.54 2.10 7.56
N PHE A 112 -16.53 1.96 6.24
CA PHE A 112 -16.00 0.78 5.57
C PHE A 112 -14.64 1.11 4.96
N GLY A 113 -13.68 0.21 5.13
CA GLY A 113 -12.34 0.37 4.57
C GLY A 113 -11.65 -0.95 4.35
N CYS A 114 -10.69 -0.98 3.42
CA CYS A 114 -9.80 -2.12 3.22
C CYS A 114 -8.70 -2.09 4.28
N ALA A 115 -8.27 -3.25 4.72
CA ALA A 115 -7.14 -3.39 5.62
C ALA A 115 -6.11 -4.39 5.08
N GLY A 116 -5.33 -3.97 4.08
CA GLY A 116 -4.09 -4.64 3.71
C GLY A 116 -2.99 -4.22 4.69
N GLY A 117 -2.34 -3.07 4.45
CA GLY A 117 -1.41 -2.44 5.39
C GLY A 117 -2.08 -1.61 6.49
N GLY A 118 -3.38 -1.37 6.41
CA GLY A 118 -4.17 -0.66 7.42
C GLY A 118 -4.38 0.83 7.16
N ALA A 119 -3.62 1.47 6.30
CA ALA A 119 -3.67 2.92 6.09
C ALA A 119 -5.02 3.39 5.50
N ASN A 120 -5.66 2.62 4.63
CA ASN A 120 -6.97 2.97 4.07
C ASN A 120 -8.05 3.05 5.17
N LEU A 121 -8.17 2.02 5.99
CA LEU A 121 -9.12 2.00 7.10
C LEU A 121 -8.80 3.07 8.14
N ALA A 122 -7.53 3.17 8.55
CA ALA A 122 -7.09 4.12 9.56
C ALA A 122 -7.25 5.56 9.11
N GLY A 123 -6.87 5.87 7.86
CA GLY A 123 -7.00 7.21 7.29
C GLY A 123 -8.43 7.73 7.25
N ARG A 124 -9.40 6.83 7.05
CA ARG A 124 -10.83 7.17 7.09
C ARG A 124 -11.39 7.27 8.51
N SER A 125 -11.03 6.33 9.38
CA SER A 125 -11.69 6.18 10.68
C SER A 125 -11.09 7.04 11.79
N PHE A 126 -9.79 7.34 11.77
CA PHE A 126 -9.15 8.10 12.84
C PHE A 126 -9.71 9.51 13.03
N PRO A 127 -9.91 10.32 11.97
CA PRO A 127 -10.54 11.62 12.13
C PRO A 127 -11.97 11.51 12.67
N CYS A 128 -12.73 10.52 12.24
CA CYS A 128 -14.09 10.26 12.75
C CYS A 128 -14.12 9.98 14.26
N ARG A 129 -13.05 9.39 14.82
CA ARG A 129 -12.93 9.14 16.28
C ARG A 129 -12.59 10.39 17.07
N ARG A 130 -11.90 11.36 16.47
CA ARG A 130 -11.42 12.57 17.17
C ARG A 130 -12.55 13.56 17.51
N GLY A 131 -13.64 13.53 16.79
CA GLY A 131 -14.81 14.40 16.99
C GLY A 131 -15.82 13.92 18.03
N ARG A 132 -15.57 12.79 18.71
CA ARG A 132 -16.52 12.19 19.64
C ARG A 132 -15.96 12.02 21.05
N HIS A 133 -16.72 12.47 22.03
CA HIS A 133 -16.68 11.92 23.37
C HIS A 133 -17.07 10.44 23.29
N ALA A 134 -16.12 9.54 23.53
CA ALA A 134 -16.24 8.14 23.97
C ALA A 134 -17.40 7.25 23.44
N GLY A 135 -17.89 7.43 22.23
CA GLY A 135 -18.99 6.62 21.71
C GLY A 135 -18.74 6.16 20.28
N HIS A 136 -18.68 4.88 20.10
CA HIS A 136 -18.76 4.06 18.89
C HIS A 136 -18.69 4.75 17.52
N CYS A 137 -17.54 4.58 16.87
CA CYS A 137 -17.47 4.53 15.40
C CYS A 137 -17.29 3.04 15.05
N PRO A 138 -18.33 2.31 14.67
CA PRO A 138 -18.15 0.94 14.25
C PRO A 138 -17.42 0.92 12.91
N ALA A 139 -16.18 0.48 12.94
CA ALA A 139 -15.42 0.23 11.74
C ALA A 139 -15.53 -1.25 11.40
N THR A 140 -16.09 -1.58 10.25
CA THR A 140 -16.07 -2.94 9.73
C THR A 140 -14.87 -3.10 8.81
N VAL A 141 -14.00 -4.02 9.14
CA VAL A 141 -12.80 -4.33 8.34
C VAL A 141 -13.17 -5.37 7.30
N GLY A 142 -13.03 -5.02 6.03
CA GLY A 142 -13.02 -5.99 4.94
C GLY A 142 -11.58 -6.46 4.70
N ALA A 143 -11.29 -7.76 4.79
CA ALA A 143 -10.02 -8.31 4.40
C ALA A 143 -9.87 -8.20 2.88
N GLY A 144 -8.94 -7.38 2.42
CA GLY A 144 -8.49 -7.41 1.03
C GLY A 144 -7.31 -8.37 0.91
N GLN A 145 -7.38 -9.30 -0.02
CA GLN A 145 -6.23 -10.11 -0.45
C GLN A 145 -5.26 -9.27 -1.26
#